data_01c7524a023ccb580351cdfaeb0687cd
#
_entry.id   01c7524a023ccb580351cdfaeb0687cd
#
_cell.length_a   1.000
_cell.length_b   1.000
_cell.length_c   1.000
_cell.angle_alpha   90.00
_cell.angle_beta   90.00
_cell.angle_gamma   90.00
#
_symmetry.space_group_name_H-M   'P 1'
#
loop_
_entity.id
_entity.type
_entity.pdbx_description
1 polymer ?
#
loop_
_entity_poly.entity_id
_entity_poly.type
_entity_poly.pdbx_seq_one_letter_code
_entity_poly.pdbx_strand_id
1 'polypeptide(L)'
;MNRNEYTPDNFPERFEADGITVEYADLKEIQMGSPLIGRLSINGVPLSGHFGGPPLLSRSEVYVPRFLARERKFELCRISPATRKITPLLSPQHVIGLVKIEDDTLYFYRDIYRESFSELNLITGKVILAEILQRSRSFSWRQLGENFRECLTVPFVILYVISHAIIAIPYIIYRVIMDGIKGKEN
;
A
#
# COMPACT_ATOMS: atom_id res chain seq x y z
N MET A 1 -15.53 -0.67 -19.43
CA MET A 1 -14.31 -0.41 -18.63
C MET A 1 -14.65 -0.79 -17.19
N ASN A 2 -14.31 -2.01 -16.77
CA ASN A 2 -14.61 -2.50 -15.43
C ASN A 2 -13.50 -2.04 -14.47
N ARG A 3 -13.68 -0.86 -13.87
CA ARG A 3 -12.82 -0.40 -12.79
C ARG A 3 -13.46 -0.80 -11.47
N ASN A 4 -12.71 -1.46 -10.62
CA ASN A 4 -13.17 -1.82 -9.30
C ASN A 4 -13.07 -0.61 -8.36
N GLU A 5 -14.22 -0.18 -7.83
CA GLU A 5 -14.31 0.94 -6.87
C GLU A 5 -14.08 0.49 -5.43
N TYR A 6 -14.11 -0.81 -5.21
CA TYR A 6 -13.99 -1.44 -3.89
C TYR A 6 -12.53 -1.74 -3.51
N THR A 7 -12.32 -1.99 -2.23
CA THR A 7 -11.02 -2.32 -1.64
C THR A 7 -11.03 -3.74 -1.08
N PRO A 8 -9.88 -4.39 -0.87
CA PRO A 8 -9.82 -5.74 -0.29
C PRO A 8 -10.43 -5.87 1.11
N ASP A 9 -10.55 -4.76 1.84
CA ASP A 9 -11.11 -4.64 3.18
C ASP A 9 -12.56 -4.14 3.20
N ASN A 10 -13.08 -3.70 2.02
CA ASN A 10 -14.46 -3.17 1.92
C ASN A 10 -15.04 -3.43 0.54
N PHE A 11 -15.84 -4.47 0.40
CA PHE A 11 -16.56 -4.80 -0.82
C PHE A 11 -17.89 -5.51 -0.50
N PRO A 12 -18.89 -5.44 -1.41
CA PRO A 12 -20.17 -6.10 -1.20
C PRO A 12 -20.06 -7.62 -1.32
N GLU A 13 -21.03 -8.32 -0.73
CA GLU A 13 -21.10 -9.78 -0.81
C GLU A 13 -21.47 -10.30 -2.20
N ARG A 14 -22.05 -9.47 -3.08
CA ARG A 14 -22.53 -9.88 -4.41
C ARG A 14 -22.03 -8.97 -5.51
N PHE A 15 -21.56 -9.59 -6.59
CA PHE A 15 -21.17 -8.96 -7.85
C PHE A 15 -21.88 -9.62 -9.01
N GLU A 16 -22.28 -8.83 -10.00
CA GLU A 16 -22.94 -9.32 -11.19
C GLU A 16 -22.48 -8.55 -12.42
N ALA A 17 -21.97 -9.25 -13.42
CA ALA A 17 -21.62 -8.71 -14.72
C ALA A 17 -21.58 -9.83 -15.76
N ASP A 18 -21.94 -9.51 -17.00
CA ASP A 18 -21.87 -10.41 -18.16
C ASP A 18 -22.61 -11.76 -17.95
N GLY A 19 -23.70 -11.76 -17.16
CA GLY A 19 -24.45 -12.97 -16.83
C GLY A 19 -23.78 -13.90 -15.81
N ILE A 20 -22.71 -13.43 -15.19
CA ILE A 20 -22.01 -14.13 -14.10
C ILE A 20 -22.38 -13.47 -12.78
N THR A 21 -22.85 -14.26 -11.83
CA THR A 21 -23.07 -13.83 -10.45
C THR A 21 -22.00 -14.43 -9.56
N VAL A 22 -21.29 -13.59 -8.82
CA VAL A 22 -20.29 -13.97 -7.81
C VAL A 22 -20.81 -13.56 -6.44
N GLU A 23 -20.91 -14.50 -5.51
CA GLU A 23 -21.41 -14.26 -4.16
C GLU A 23 -20.42 -14.76 -3.12
N TYR A 24 -20.24 -13.97 -2.08
CA TYR A 24 -19.46 -14.31 -0.91
C TYR A 24 -20.37 -14.65 0.27
N ALA A 25 -19.98 -15.66 1.02
CA ALA A 25 -20.60 -16.00 2.30
C ALA A 25 -19.53 -16.00 3.39
N ASP A 26 -19.94 -15.67 4.61
CA ASP A 26 -19.09 -15.67 5.81
C ASP A 26 -17.85 -14.77 5.66
N LEU A 27 -18.04 -13.56 5.11
CA LEU A 27 -16.99 -12.56 5.01
C LEU A 27 -16.44 -12.21 6.40
N LYS A 28 -15.13 -12.28 6.55
CA LYS A 28 -14.42 -11.96 7.79
C LYS A 28 -13.01 -11.48 7.52
N GLU A 29 -12.49 -10.68 8.42
CA GLU A 29 -11.06 -10.36 8.47
C GLU A 29 -10.25 -11.54 9.01
N ILE A 30 -9.05 -11.76 8.47
CA ILE A 30 -8.10 -12.74 9.00
C ILE A 30 -7.51 -12.23 10.32
N GLN A 31 -7.26 -10.93 10.36
CA GLN A 31 -6.81 -10.15 11.51
C GLN A 31 -7.25 -8.70 11.33
N MET A 32 -7.28 -7.91 12.39
CA MET A 32 -7.69 -6.51 12.33
C MET A 32 -6.93 -5.73 11.24
N GLY A 33 -7.69 -5.08 10.33
CA GLY A 33 -7.13 -4.32 9.21
C GLY A 33 -6.59 -5.15 8.06
N SER A 34 -6.86 -6.47 8.01
CA SER A 34 -6.50 -7.32 6.88
C SER A 34 -7.60 -7.37 5.82
N PRO A 35 -7.28 -7.83 4.59
CA PRO A 35 -8.28 -8.10 3.59
C PRO A 35 -9.37 -9.05 4.09
N LEU A 36 -10.62 -8.81 3.66
CA LEU A 36 -11.74 -9.71 3.89
C LEU A 36 -11.56 -11.01 3.10
N ILE A 37 -11.93 -12.12 3.71
CA ILE A 37 -12.02 -13.42 3.04
C ILE A 37 -13.38 -14.05 3.32
N GLY A 38 -13.88 -14.80 2.33
CA GLY A 38 -15.15 -15.53 2.45
C GLY A 38 -15.17 -16.79 1.60
N ARG A 39 -16.23 -17.54 1.74
CA ARG A 39 -16.55 -18.63 0.81
C ARG A 39 -17.14 -18.03 -0.46
N LEU A 40 -16.69 -18.47 -1.63
CA LEU A 40 -17.12 -17.96 -2.91
C LEU A 40 -18.07 -18.94 -3.59
N SER A 41 -19.15 -18.43 -4.16
CA SER A 41 -19.98 -19.14 -5.12
C SER A 41 -20.03 -18.38 -6.44
N ILE A 42 -20.11 -19.12 -7.55
CA ILE A 42 -20.31 -18.57 -8.89
C ILE A 42 -21.57 -19.19 -9.47
N ASN A 43 -22.51 -18.34 -9.88
CA ASN A 43 -23.84 -18.73 -10.37
C ASN A 43 -24.52 -19.72 -9.40
N GLY A 44 -24.47 -19.43 -8.09
CA GLY A 44 -25.06 -20.24 -7.03
C GLY A 44 -24.29 -21.53 -6.71
N VAL A 45 -23.15 -21.79 -7.34
CA VAL A 45 -22.37 -23.01 -7.10
C VAL A 45 -21.16 -22.69 -6.26
N PRO A 46 -21.03 -23.27 -5.05
CA PRO A 46 -19.93 -23.00 -4.15
C PRO A 46 -18.59 -23.57 -4.67
N LEU A 47 -17.51 -22.84 -4.42
CA LEU A 47 -16.15 -23.25 -4.69
C LEU A 47 -15.43 -23.65 -3.39
N SER A 48 -14.46 -24.54 -3.49
CA SER A 48 -13.66 -24.95 -2.35
C SER A 48 -12.58 -23.93 -2.01
N GLY A 49 -12.46 -23.61 -0.71
CA GLY A 49 -11.47 -22.67 -0.20
C GLY A 49 -12.07 -21.33 0.22
N HIS A 50 -11.17 -20.39 0.58
CA HIS A 50 -11.54 -19.02 0.91
C HIS A 50 -10.93 -18.07 -0.11
N PHE A 51 -11.68 -17.03 -0.42
CA PHE A 51 -11.32 -16.07 -1.45
C PHE A 51 -11.41 -14.67 -0.88
N GLY A 52 -10.44 -13.83 -1.23
CA GLY A 52 -10.50 -12.40 -1.00
C GLY A 52 -11.31 -11.71 -2.08
N GLY A 53 -11.41 -10.40 -1.99
CA GLY A 53 -12.11 -9.58 -2.96
C GLY A 53 -11.43 -8.22 -3.14
N PRO A 54 -12.08 -7.37 -3.90
CA PRO A 54 -13.22 -7.60 -4.79
C PRO A 54 -12.80 -8.41 -6.04
N PRO A 55 -13.71 -9.22 -6.64
CA PRO A 55 -13.43 -9.92 -7.88
C PRO A 55 -13.47 -8.97 -9.08
N LEU A 56 -12.83 -9.34 -10.18
CA LEU A 56 -13.03 -8.73 -11.48
C LEU A 56 -13.64 -9.75 -12.44
N LEU A 57 -14.68 -9.33 -13.16
CA LEU A 57 -15.34 -10.14 -14.16
C LEU A 57 -14.99 -9.61 -15.54
N SER A 58 -14.46 -10.45 -16.42
CA SER A 58 -14.12 -10.07 -17.79
C SER A 58 -14.11 -11.29 -18.69
N ARG A 59 -14.71 -11.18 -19.88
CA ARG A 59 -14.72 -12.22 -20.92
C ARG A 59 -15.17 -13.59 -20.43
N SER A 60 -16.24 -13.63 -19.67
CA SER A 60 -16.78 -14.86 -19.07
C SER A 60 -15.83 -15.58 -18.11
N GLU A 61 -14.84 -14.90 -17.56
CA GLU A 61 -13.91 -15.38 -16.56
C GLU A 61 -13.99 -14.52 -15.29
N VAL A 62 -13.70 -15.13 -14.14
CA VAL A 62 -13.64 -14.46 -12.84
C VAL A 62 -12.20 -14.43 -12.35
N TYR A 63 -11.71 -13.25 -12.05
CA TYR A 63 -10.39 -13.04 -11.47
C TYR A 63 -10.55 -12.68 -10.00
N VAL A 64 -9.91 -13.45 -9.12
CA VAL A 64 -10.11 -13.30 -7.68
C VAL A 64 -8.89 -13.77 -6.89
N PRO A 65 -8.52 -13.10 -5.77
CA PRO A 65 -7.50 -13.58 -4.86
C PRO A 65 -8.02 -14.80 -4.08
N ARG A 66 -7.30 -15.92 -4.12
CA ARG A 66 -7.56 -17.12 -3.31
C ARG A 66 -6.65 -17.08 -2.08
N PHE A 67 -7.21 -17.28 -0.89
CA PHE A 67 -6.46 -17.30 0.34
C PHE A 67 -5.86 -18.70 0.62
N LEU A 68 -4.56 -18.74 0.81
CA LEU A 68 -3.79 -19.93 1.15
C LEU A 68 -3.52 -19.93 2.67
N ALA A 69 -4.33 -20.66 3.41
CA ALA A 69 -4.33 -20.62 4.88
C ALA A 69 -2.99 -21.02 5.51
N ARG A 70 -2.28 -22.00 4.92
CA ARG A 70 -0.97 -22.47 5.42
C ARG A 70 0.12 -21.41 5.28
N GLU A 71 0.11 -20.66 4.19
CA GLU A 71 1.12 -19.64 3.87
C GLU A 71 0.70 -18.25 4.38
N ARG A 72 -0.58 -18.09 4.75
CA ARG A 72 -1.21 -16.80 5.09
C ARG A 72 -1.00 -15.77 3.98
N LYS A 73 -1.14 -16.19 2.74
CA LYS A 73 -0.95 -15.40 1.54
C LYS A 73 -2.13 -15.54 0.59
N PHE A 74 -2.20 -14.65 -0.36
CA PHE A 74 -3.18 -14.67 -1.45
C PHE A 74 -2.50 -15.06 -2.76
N GLU A 75 -3.16 -15.92 -3.51
CA GLU A 75 -2.80 -16.32 -4.87
C GLU A 75 -3.84 -15.74 -5.83
N LEU A 76 -3.39 -15.00 -6.85
CA LEU A 76 -4.32 -14.54 -7.87
C LEU A 76 -4.74 -15.71 -8.74
N CYS A 77 -6.04 -15.94 -8.83
CA CYS A 77 -6.61 -17.01 -9.62
C CYS A 77 -7.54 -16.49 -10.71
N ARG A 78 -7.54 -17.19 -11.84
CA ARG A 78 -8.58 -17.12 -12.87
C ARG A 78 -9.49 -18.31 -12.69
N ILE A 79 -10.80 -18.08 -12.69
CA ILE A 79 -11.82 -19.11 -12.56
C ILE A 79 -12.74 -19.07 -13.77
N SER A 80 -12.87 -20.21 -14.46
CA SER A 80 -13.85 -20.38 -15.52
C SER A 80 -15.19 -20.78 -14.92
N PRO A 81 -16.26 -19.96 -15.01
CA PRO A 81 -17.57 -20.29 -14.48
C PRO A 81 -18.17 -21.58 -15.09
N ALA A 82 -17.89 -21.84 -16.36
CA ALA A 82 -18.41 -23.00 -17.09
C ALA A 82 -17.82 -24.32 -16.59
N THR A 83 -16.51 -24.35 -16.34
CA THR A 83 -15.78 -25.58 -15.93
C THR A 83 -15.43 -25.63 -14.46
N ARG A 84 -15.57 -24.50 -13.74
CA ARG A 84 -15.15 -24.29 -12.36
C ARG A 84 -13.65 -24.55 -12.12
N LYS A 85 -12.87 -24.52 -13.21
CA LYS A 85 -11.43 -24.68 -13.13
C LYS A 85 -10.81 -23.45 -12.53
N ILE A 86 -10.07 -23.62 -11.43
CA ILE A 86 -9.28 -22.57 -10.79
C ILE A 86 -7.86 -22.67 -11.32
N THR A 87 -7.37 -21.61 -11.95
CA THR A 87 -6.02 -21.55 -12.52
C THR A 87 -5.24 -20.44 -11.82
N PRO A 88 -4.16 -20.75 -11.10
CA PRO A 88 -3.27 -19.75 -10.53
C PRO A 88 -2.60 -18.93 -11.62
N LEU A 89 -2.49 -17.63 -11.41
CA LEU A 89 -1.84 -16.69 -12.34
C LEU A 89 -0.54 -16.11 -11.80
N LEU A 90 -0.41 -16.02 -10.46
CA LEU A 90 0.74 -15.42 -9.79
C LEU A 90 1.19 -16.28 -8.61
N SER A 91 2.48 -16.16 -8.27
CA SER A 91 3.00 -16.66 -6.99
C SER A 91 2.30 -15.95 -5.82
N PRO A 92 2.16 -16.63 -4.66
CA PRO A 92 1.47 -16.08 -3.50
C PRO A 92 2.04 -14.76 -2.99
N GLN A 93 1.17 -13.77 -2.73
CA GLN A 93 1.46 -12.44 -2.21
C GLN A 93 0.76 -12.21 -0.87
N HIS A 94 1.23 -11.27 -0.07
CA HIS A 94 0.59 -10.93 1.21
C HIS A 94 -0.79 -10.29 1.02
N VAL A 95 -0.93 -9.46 0.00
CA VAL A 95 -2.19 -8.81 -0.39
C VAL A 95 -2.26 -8.75 -1.91
N ILE A 96 -3.45 -8.89 -2.45
CA ILE A 96 -3.76 -8.65 -3.87
C ILE A 96 -5.05 -7.85 -3.92
N GLY A 97 -4.95 -6.60 -4.35
CA GLY A 97 -6.09 -5.70 -4.57
C GLY A 97 -6.33 -5.48 -6.05
N LEU A 98 -7.39 -6.07 -6.61
CA LEU A 98 -7.68 -5.98 -8.04
C LEU A 98 -8.29 -4.62 -8.40
N VAL A 99 -7.80 -3.98 -9.46
CA VAL A 99 -8.21 -2.63 -9.87
C VAL A 99 -9.07 -2.66 -11.14
N LYS A 100 -8.55 -3.18 -12.23
CA LYS A 100 -9.23 -3.22 -13.54
C LYS A 100 -8.60 -4.25 -14.46
N ILE A 101 -9.32 -4.56 -15.55
CA ILE A 101 -8.78 -5.26 -16.71
C ILE A 101 -8.98 -4.36 -17.92
N GLU A 102 -7.93 -4.13 -18.70
CA GLU A 102 -7.91 -3.32 -19.90
C GLU A 102 -6.93 -3.92 -20.91
N ASP A 103 -7.34 -4.10 -22.15
CA ASP A 103 -6.51 -4.62 -23.26
C ASP A 103 -5.69 -5.89 -22.88
N ASP A 104 -6.36 -6.89 -22.30
CA ASP A 104 -5.74 -8.12 -21.81
C ASP A 104 -4.71 -7.94 -20.68
N THR A 105 -4.67 -6.79 -20.07
CA THR A 105 -3.83 -6.50 -18.93
C THR A 105 -4.66 -6.36 -17.66
N LEU A 106 -4.33 -7.13 -16.64
CA LEU A 106 -4.93 -7.05 -15.32
C LEU A 106 -4.05 -6.18 -14.44
N TYR A 107 -4.66 -5.17 -13.83
CA TYR A 107 -4.03 -4.18 -12.96
C TYR A 107 -4.36 -4.48 -11.50
N PHE A 108 -3.35 -4.53 -10.63
CA PHE A 108 -3.55 -4.87 -9.23
C PHE A 108 -2.50 -4.24 -8.31
N TYR A 109 -2.84 -4.11 -7.03
CA TYR A 109 -1.91 -3.74 -5.96
C TYR A 109 -1.46 -4.98 -5.20
N ARG A 110 -0.22 -4.95 -4.68
CA ARG A 110 0.40 -6.02 -3.90
C ARG A 110 0.52 -5.71 -2.41
N ASP A 111 -0.01 -4.57 -2.00
CA ASP A 111 -0.03 -4.10 -0.62
C ASP A 111 -1.34 -3.37 -0.31
N ILE A 112 -1.66 -3.23 0.99
CA ILE A 112 -2.87 -2.57 1.48
C ILE A 112 -2.86 -1.05 1.27
N TYR A 113 -1.68 -0.44 1.19
CA TYR A 113 -1.53 1.01 1.02
C TYR A 113 -1.61 1.45 -0.44
N ARG A 114 -1.73 0.48 -1.38
CA ARG A 114 -1.80 0.71 -2.82
C ARG A 114 -0.58 1.43 -3.40
N GLU A 115 0.58 1.20 -2.79
CA GLU A 115 1.85 1.77 -3.24
C GLU A 115 2.55 0.90 -4.29
N SER A 116 2.42 -0.43 -4.16
CA SER A 116 3.05 -1.41 -5.08
C SER A 116 2.08 -1.84 -6.17
N PHE A 117 2.04 -1.07 -7.24
CA PHE A 117 1.20 -1.34 -8.41
C PHE A 117 1.86 -2.33 -9.36
N SER A 118 1.08 -3.23 -9.95
CA SER A 118 1.57 -4.26 -10.86
C SER A 118 0.60 -4.51 -12.00
N GLU A 119 1.14 -4.93 -13.13
CA GLU A 119 0.41 -5.29 -14.34
C GLU A 119 0.70 -6.75 -14.69
N LEU A 120 -0.34 -7.50 -15.00
CA LEU A 120 -0.23 -8.87 -15.49
C LEU A 120 -0.86 -8.96 -16.89
N ASN A 121 -0.06 -9.29 -17.87
CA ASN A 121 -0.59 -9.61 -19.20
C ASN A 121 -1.24 -11.01 -19.17
N LEU A 122 -2.54 -11.08 -19.41
CA LEU A 122 -3.35 -12.30 -19.28
C LEU A 122 -3.08 -13.32 -20.40
N ILE A 123 -2.52 -12.89 -21.54
CA ILE A 123 -2.18 -13.76 -22.67
C ILE A 123 -0.83 -14.43 -22.44
N THR A 124 0.18 -13.63 -22.08
CA THR A 124 1.56 -14.13 -21.96
C THR A 124 1.91 -14.60 -20.54
N GLY A 125 1.09 -14.26 -19.53
CA GLY A 125 1.39 -14.52 -18.13
C GLY A 125 2.54 -13.68 -17.57
N LYS A 126 3.04 -12.69 -18.35
CA LYS A 126 4.17 -11.85 -17.91
C LYS A 126 3.70 -10.78 -16.95
N VAL A 127 4.33 -10.72 -15.79
CA VAL A 127 4.14 -9.66 -14.80
C VAL A 127 5.11 -8.53 -15.09
N ILE A 128 4.58 -7.31 -15.21
CA ILE A 128 5.37 -6.09 -15.26
C ILE A 128 5.19 -5.41 -13.91
N LEU A 129 6.26 -5.30 -13.16
CA LEU A 129 6.29 -4.51 -11.94
C LEU A 129 6.35 -3.05 -12.36
N ALA A 130 5.23 -2.35 -12.26
CA ALA A 130 5.22 -0.90 -12.36
C ALA A 130 5.69 -0.34 -10.99
N GLU A 131 6.96 -0.53 -10.69
CA GLU A 131 7.55 0.12 -9.54
C GLU A 131 7.53 1.64 -9.74
N ILE A 132 6.73 2.31 -8.89
CA ILE A 132 7.02 3.68 -8.40
C ILE A 132 7.29 4.76 -9.47
N LEU A 133 6.71 4.67 -10.66
CA LEU A 133 6.73 5.83 -11.57
C LEU A 133 5.73 6.93 -11.16
N GLN A 134 4.81 6.66 -10.25
CA GLN A 134 3.89 7.70 -9.76
C GLN A 134 4.51 8.62 -8.69
N ARG A 135 5.49 8.17 -7.93
CA ARG A 135 6.17 9.05 -6.96
C ARG A 135 7.04 10.11 -7.65
N SER A 136 7.51 9.87 -8.86
CA SER A 136 8.32 10.85 -9.60
C SER A 136 7.49 11.93 -10.32
N ARG A 137 6.19 11.71 -10.56
CA ARG A 137 5.34 12.72 -11.23
C ARG A 137 4.68 13.72 -10.30
N SER A 138 4.55 13.39 -9.00
CA SER A 138 4.02 14.34 -7.99
C SER A 138 5.11 14.98 -7.14
N PHE A 139 6.37 14.65 -7.38
CA PHE A 139 7.50 15.29 -6.72
C PHE A 139 7.71 16.67 -7.33
N SER A 140 6.88 17.61 -6.92
CA SER A 140 7.06 19.02 -7.25
C SER A 140 8.32 19.52 -6.53
N TRP A 141 9.28 20.01 -7.29
CA TRP A 141 10.46 20.73 -6.76
C TRP A 141 10.08 21.84 -5.78
N ARG A 142 8.83 22.30 -5.84
CA ARG A 142 8.23 23.26 -4.91
C ARG A 142 8.04 22.67 -3.51
N GLN A 143 7.56 21.43 -3.40
CA GLN A 143 7.44 20.73 -2.10
C GLN A 143 8.80 20.37 -1.50
N LEU A 144 9.79 20.03 -2.34
CA LEU A 144 11.16 19.84 -1.88
C LEU A 144 11.74 21.16 -1.31
N GLY A 145 11.49 22.27 -1.98
CA GLY A 145 11.96 23.58 -1.53
C GLY A 145 11.36 24.01 -0.19
N GLU A 146 10.09 23.69 0.05
CA GLU A 146 9.41 24.01 1.31
C GLU A 146 9.88 23.09 2.45
N ASN A 147 9.94 21.78 2.23
CA ASN A 147 10.47 20.84 3.23
C ASN A 147 11.98 21.02 3.49
N PHE A 148 12.76 21.41 2.47
CA PHE A 148 14.19 21.71 2.63
C PHE A 148 14.41 22.99 3.41
N ARG A 149 13.53 24.00 3.27
CA ARG A 149 13.58 25.22 4.08
C ARG A 149 13.30 24.91 5.56
N GLU A 150 12.32 24.09 5.86
CA GLU A 150 12.02 23.69 7.25
C GLU A 150 13.12 22.81 7.84
N CYS A 151 13.68 21.88 7.07
CA CYS A 151 14.79 21.03 7.53
C CYS A 151 16.13 21.77 7.68
N LEU A 152 16.35 22.85 6.96
CA LEU A 152 17.59 23.64 7.07
C LEU A 152 17.52 24.71 8.19
N THR A 153 16.33 25.19 8.52
CA THR A 153 16.20 26.20 9.60
C THR A 153 16.54 25.64 10.97
N VAL A 154 16.16 24.40 11.27
CA VAL A 154 16.43 23.76 12.56
C VAL A 154 17.94 23.58 12.83
N PRO A 155 18.76 22.98 11.94
CA PRO A 155 20.21 22.85 12.18
C PRO A 155 20.92 24.21 12.21
N PHE A 156 20.50 25.21 11.43
CA PHE A 156 21.10 26.54 11.48
C PHE A 156 20.78 27.27 12.79
N VAL A 157 19.56 27.14 13.33
CA VAL A 157 19.20 27.69 14.64
C VAL A 157 20.01 27.00 15.75
N ILE A 158 20.18 25.69 15.70
CA ILE A 158 20.98 24.95 16.67
C ILE A 158 22.46 25.34 16.59
N LEU A 159 23.03 25.46 15.40
CA LEU A 159 24.42 25.92 15.20
C LEU A 159 24.61 27.36 15.70
N TYR A 160 23.66 28.25 15.45
CA TYR A 160 23.68 29.62 15.95
C TYR A 160 23.64 29.68 17.47
N VAL A 161 22.78 28.93 18.12
CA VAL A 161 22.69 28.88 19.59
C VAL A 161 23.97 28.30 20.21
N ILE A 162 24.52 27.21 19.62
CA ILE A 162 25.75 26.59 20.09
C ILE A 162 26.92 27.55 19.94
N SER A 163 27.05 28.27 18.80
CA SER A 163 28.15 29.24 18.57
C SER A 163 28.10 30.40 19.55
N HIS A 164 26.89 30.90 19.88
CA HIS A 164 26.75 31.97 20.87
C HIS A 164 27.05 31.48 22.30
N ALA A 165 26.64 30.26 22.64
CA ALA A 165 26.96 29.67 23.95
C ALA A 165 28.47 29.46 24.13
N ILE A 166 29.18 29.00 23.10
CA ILE A 166 30.64 28.82 23.15
C ILE A 166 31.38 30.14 23.40
N ILE A 167 30.87 31.26 22.88
CA ILE A 167 31.47 32.58 23.06
C ILE A 167 31.03 33.21 24.39
N ALA A 168 29.75 33.11 24.74
CA ALA A 168 29.20 33.79 25.91
C ALA A 168 29.61 33.15 27.25
N ILE A 169 29.72 31.85 27.32
CA ILE A 169 30.08 31.15 28.56
C ILE A 169 31.49 31.53 29.06
N PRO A 170 32.54 31.47 28.25
CA PRO A 170 33.87 31.91 28.67
C PRO A 170 33.93 33.39 29.07
N TYR A 171 33.18 34.25 28.37
CA TYR A 171 33.09 35.67 28.70
C TYR A 171 32.44 35.93 30.09
N ILE A 172 31.34 35.23 30.36
CA ILE A 172 30.64 35.32 31.66
C ILE A 172 31.57 34.82 32.78
N ILE A 173 32.26 33.67 32.58
CA ILE A 173 33.18 33.10 33.54
C ILE A 173 34.34 34.08 33.82
N TYR A 174 34.93 34.64 32.75
CA TYR A 174 35.99 35.63 32.85
C TYR A 174 35.54 36.85 33.68
N ARG A 175 34.33 37.37 33.40
CA ARG A 175 33.77 38.51 34.11
C ARG A 175 33.55 38.23 35.60
N VAL A 176 32.99 37.07 35.94
CA VAL A 176 32.73 36.66 37.32
C VAL A 176 34.05 36.51 38.11
N ILE A 177 35.12 35.96 37.45
CA ILE A 177 36.43 35.83 38.09
C ILE A 177 37.07 37.22 38.34
N MET A 178 36.97 38.10 37.35
CA MET A 178 37.56 39.46 37.46
C MET A 178 36.85 40.31 38.51
N ASP A 179 35.53 40.23 38.58
CA ASP A 179 34.74 40.95 39.56
C ASP A 179 35.01 40.36 40.98
N GLY A 180 35.19 39.04 41.12
CA GLY A 180 35.57 38.42 42.38
C GLY A 180 36.98 38.76 42.89
N ILE A 181 37.92 39.05 41.96
CA ILE A 181 39.29 39.50 42.33
C ILE A 181 39.26 40.95 42.82
N LYS A 182 38.50 41.84 42.12
CA LYS A 182 38.38 43.25 42.52
C LYS A 182 37.67 43.48 43.86
N GLY A 183 36.76 42.60 44.24
CA GLY A 183 36.07 42.67 45.51
C GLY A 183 36.87 42.22 46.75
N LYS A 184 38.11 41.73 46.57
CA LYS A 184 39.03 41.34 47.65
C LYS A 184 40.12 42.37 47.98
N GLU A 185 40.18 43.45 47.22
CA GLU A 185 41.19 44.53 47.42
C GLU A 185 40.59 45.80 48.16
N ASN A 186 39.39 45.74 48.61
CA ASN A 186 38.76 46.68 49.51
C ASN A 186 38.43 46.01 50.83
#